data_fd3e53e5eef33a2f6833c56826b234ea
#
_entry.id   fd3e53e5eef33a2f6833c56826b234ea
#
_cell.length_a   1.000
_cell.length_b   1.000
_cell.length_c   1.000
_cell.angle_alpha   90.00
_cell.angle_beta   90.00
_cell.angle_gamma   90.00
#
_symmetry.space_group_name_H-M   'P 1'
#
loop_
_entity.id
_entity.type
_entity.pdbx_description
1 polymer ?
#
loop_
_entity_poly.entity_id
_entity_poly.type
_entity_poly.pdbx_seq_one_letter_code
_entity_poly.pdbx_strand_id
1 'polypeptide(L)'
;MDPLFSILIVVIGFVASVSGGFWGLGGGWFILPCLFLANIDVRIAVGACLLQMIPSTFPTVLRQFGDIGWKKGGWGMVVAVPLCIACTVGGLLGDPAGVLLEKLFESRKLHQSLYLLLLAWVLYDLYKQSGVDLAANEKNDKPLNKMPQTLIGGFVTGLVSGFLGIGGGSLTRPLMTSVLKMPEKQTGQIARLAILVTAIAGSLPYLLTSEGEIRNKMLIVGALLTVGGIVGFSIGAKMHSVVLKAGKDQTARKSFGLIVVMVMAGLICKLMEMIHTGQVIMIISGVFMLTYLSIITFKCRESRLVR
;
A
#
# COMPACT_ATOMS: atom_id res chain seq x y z
N MET A 1 10.26 -11.06 -22.91
CA MET A 1 9.76 -9.68 -22.67
C MET A 1 10.72 -8.71 -23.33
N ASP A 2 10.20 -7.66 -23.94
CA ASP A 2 10.99 -6.58 -24.51
C ASP A 2 11.85 -5.92 -23.39
N PRO A 3 13.16 -5.64 -23.62
CA PRO A 3 14.03 -4.99 -22.66
C PRO A 3 13.49 -3.64 -22.16
N LEU A 4 12.92 -2.83 -23.04
CA LEU A 4 12.28 -1.54 -22.70
C LEU A 4 11.11 -1.72 -21.72
N PHE A 5 10.27 -2.72 -21.96
CA PHE A 5 9.15 -3.04 -21.07
C PHE A 5 9.62 -3.52 -19.69
N SER A 6 10.72 -4.29 -19.65
CA SER A 6 11.32 -4.73 -18.38
C SER A 6 11.86 -3.55 -17.56
N ILE A 7 12.53 -2.58 -18.20
CA ILE A 7 12.99 -1.34 -17.55
C ILE A 7 11.79 -0.54 -17.01
N LEU A 8 10.73 -0.41 -17.79
CA LEU A 8 9.51 0.28 -17.36
C LEU A 8 8.92 -0.33 -16.08
N ILE A 9 8.84 -1.66 -15.99
CA ILE A 9 8.35 -2.35 -14.80
C ILE A 9 9.24 -2.07 -13.59
N VAL A 10 10.56 -2.07 -13.74
CA VAL A 10 11.50 -1.73 -12.65
C VAL A 10 11.27 -0.29 -12.16
N VAL A 11 11.10 0.66 -13.09
CA VAL A 11 10.82 2.07 -12.76
C VAL A 11 9.47 2.20 -12.04
N ILE A 12 8.42 1.53 -12.51
CA ILE A 12 7.12 1.50 -11.83
C ILE A 12 7.29 0.96 -10.39
N GLY A 13 8.03 -0.14 -10.23
CA GLY A 13 8.32 -0.72 -8.92
C GLY A 13 9.03 0.26 -7.99
N PHE A 14 10.02 1.00 -8.50
CA PHE A 14 10.75 2.01 -7.73
C PHE A 14 9.83 3.16 -7.31
N VAL A 15 9.15 3.83 -8.26
CA VAL A 15 8.29 4.98 -8.01
C VAL A 15 7.19 4.64 -7.01
N ALA A 16 6.48 3.55 -7.26
CA ALA A 16 5.40 3.08 -6.39
C ALA A 16 5.89 2.72 -4.99
N SER A 17 7.06 2.10 -4.88
CA SER A 17 7.59 1.70 -3.57
C SER A 17 8.15 2.86 -2.77
N VAL A 18 8.66 3.93 -3.39
CA VAL A 18 8.98 5.18 -2.69
C VAL A 18 7.73 5.72 -2.00
N SER A 19 6.61 5.77 -2.70
CA SER A 19 5.34 6.19 -2.13
C SER A 19 4.83 5.23 -1.05
N GLY A 20 4.89 3.94 -1.32
CA GLY A 20 4.49 2.89 -0.39
C GLY A 20 5.26 2.94 0.93
N GLY A 21 6.57 3.16 0.87
CA GLY A 21 7.44 3.33 2.04
C GLY A 21 7.17 4.63 2.79
N PHE A 22 6.91 5.73 2.06
CA PHE A 22 6.64 7.04 2.63
C PHE A 22 5.31 7.06 3.39
N TRP A 23 4.20 6.73 2.74
CA TRP A 23 2.88 6.75 3.37
C TRP A 23 2.53 5.47 4.15
N GLY A 24 3.36 4.42 4.07
CA GLY A 24 3.08 3.14 4.74
C GLY A 24 1.82 2.44 4.21
N LEU A 25 1.53 2.63 2.92
CA LEU A 25 0.33 2.09 2.26
C LEU A 25 0.63 0.83 1.42
N GLY A 26 1.91 0.51 1.25
CA GLY A 26 2.36 -0.45 0.23
C GLY A 26 2.43 0.21 -1.15
N GLY A 27 3.16 -0.40 -2.08
CA GLY A 27 3.31 0.12 -3.44
C GLY A 27 2.11 -0.15 -4.35
N GLY A 28 1.23 -1.09 -3.97
CA GLY A 28 0.17 -1.62 -4.82
C GLY A 28 -0.82 -0.60 -5.33
N TRP A 29 -1.13 0.40 -4.52
CA TRP A 29 -2.07 1.45 -4.88
C TRP A 29 -1.66 2.24 -6.15
N PHE A 30 -0.38 2.23 -6.50
CA PHE A 30 0.15 2.85 -7.72
C PHE A 30 0.57 1.81 -8.77
N ILE A 31 1.14 0.66 -8.35
CA ILE A 31 1.59 -0.41 -9.27
C ILE A 31 0.43 -0.94 -10.11
N LEU A 32 -0.69 -1.27 -9.48
CA LEU A 32 -1.80 -1.94 -10.16
C LEU A 32 -2.42 -1.10 -11.29
N PRO A 33 -2.76 0.19 -11.10
CA PRO A 33 -3.18 1.04 -12.21
C PRO A 33 -2.17 1.11 -13.36
N CYS A 34 -0.86 1.18 -13.05
CA CYS A 34 0.19 1.15 -14.08
C CYS A 34 0.19 -0.18 -14.86
N LEU A 35 0.10 -1.32 -14.18
CA LEU A 35 0.07 -2.64 -14.82
C LEU A 35 -1.21 -2.85 -15.64
N PHE A 36 -2.36 -2.35 -15.15
CA PHE A 36 -3.61 -2.40 -15.91
C PHE A 36 -3.54 -1.56 -17.20
N LEU A 37 -2.93 -0.38 -17.16
CA LEU A 37 -2.70 0.46 -18.32
C LEU A 37 -1.63 -0.13 -19.27
N ALA A 38 -0.74 -0.98 -18.77
CA ALA A 38 0.17 -1.78 -19.56
C ALA A 38 -0.47 -3.05 -20.16
N ASN A 39 -1.80 -3.21 -20.02
CA ASN A 39 -2.57 -4.37 -20.47
C ASN A 39 -2.09 -5.72 -19.90
N ILE A 40 -1.49 -5.70 -18.70
CA ILE A 40 -1.16 -6.93 -17.99
C ILE A 40 -2.45 -7.51 -17.40
N ASP A 41 -2.59 -8.83 -17.53
CA ASP A 41 -3.72 -9.57 -16.96
C ASP A 41 -3.84 -9.29 -15.45
N VAL A 42 -5.09 -9.15 -14.97
CA VAL A 42 -5.40 -8.79 -13.58
C VAL A 42 -4.76 -9.75 -12.58
N ARG A 43 -4.83 -11.05 -12.87
CA ARG A 43 -4.29 -12.09 -12.00
C ARG A 43 -2.76 -12.02 -11.90
N ILE A 44 -2.08 -11.76 -13.03
CA ILE A 44 -0.64 -11.54 -13.07
C ILE A 44 -0.29 -10.25 -12.32
N ALA A 45 -1.02 -9.17 -12.55
CA ALA A 45 -0.76 -7.88 -11.92
C ALA A 45 -0.90 -7.93 -10.40
N VAL A 46 -1.99 -8.52 -9.90
CA VAL A 46 -2.25 -8.64 -8.45
C VAL A 46 -1.21 -9.52 -7.78
N GLY A 47 -0.98 -10.73 -8.32
CA GLY A 47 -0.01 -11.66 -7.74
C GLY A 47 1.41 -11.10 -7.77
N ALA A 48 1.85 -10.49 -8.88
CA ALA A 48 3.17 -9.85 -9.00
C ALA A 48 3.33 -8.68 -8.02
N CYS A 49 2.27 -7.89 -7.82
CA CYS A 49 2.27 -6.79 -6.87
C CYS A 49 2.42 -7.27 -5.43
N LEU A 50 1.68 -8.31 -5.02
CA LEU A 50 1.81 -8.91 -3.69
C LEU A 50 3.21 -9.51 -3.48
N LEU A 51 3.72 -10.26 -4.46
CA LEU A 51 5.06 -10.85 -4.41
C LEU A 51 6.16 -9.79 -4.24
N GLN A 52 6.08 -8.69 -4.97
CA GLN A 52 7.03 -7.58 -4.88
C GLN A 52 7.04 -6.93 -3.49
N MET A 53 5.89 -6.85 -2.82
CA MET A 53 5.81 -6.21 -1.50
C MET A 53 6.58 -6.96 -0.43
N ILE A 54 6.71 -8.28 -0.52
CA ILE A 54 7.42 -9.10 0.46
C ILE A 54 8.87 -8.64 0.62
N PRO A 55 9.74 -8.74 -0.41
CA PRO A 55 11.14 -8.34 -0.28
C PRO A 55 11.32 -6.82 -0.14
N SER A 56 10.38 -6.01 -0.62
CA SER A 56 10.49 -4.54 -0.51
C SER A 56 10.20 -4.04 0.90
N THR A 57 9.24 -4.62 1.61
CA THR A 57 8.88 -4.20 2.98
C THR A 57 9.74 -4.87 4.04
N PHE A 58 10.20 -6.09 3.80
CA PHE A 58 10.92 -6.93 4.75
C PHE A 58 12.11 -6.23 5.45
N PRO A 59 13.06 -5.56 4.73
CA PRO A 59 14.18 -4.90 5.39
C PRO A 59 13.75 -3.76 6.33
N THR A 60 12.66 -3.07 5.99
CA THR A 60 12.14 -1.97 6.81
C THR A 60 11.43 -2.50 8.05
N VAL A 61 10.66 -3.58 7.89
CA VAL A 61 9.99 -4.26 9.02
C VAL A 61 11.03 -4.79 9.99
N LEU A 62 12.08 -5.48 9.53
CA LEU A 62 13.15 -5.99 10.39
C LEU A 62 13.81 -4.88 11.24
N ARG A 63 14.12 -3.74 10.62
CA ARG A 63 14.75 -2.61 11.34
C ARG A 63 13.84 -2.01 12.41
N GLN A 64 12.52 -2.07 12.23
CA GLN A 64 11.55 -1.44 13.11
C GLN A 64 10.87 -2.45 14.06
N PHE A 65 11.15 -3.74 13.90
CA PHE A 65 10.47 -4.81 14.63
C PHE A 65 10.59 -4.66 16.15
N GLY A 66 11.78 -4.33 16.66
CA GLY A 66 12.01 -4.12 18.09
C GLY A 66 11.26 -2.93 18.69
N ASP A 67 10.96 -1.91 17.86
CA ASP A 67 10.33 -0.66 18.29
C ASP A 67 8.79 -0.76 18.41
N ILE A 68 8.18 -1.85 17.93
CA ILE A 68 6.69 -2.04 17.91
C ILE A 68 6.13 -2.15 19.34
N GLY A 69 6.97 -2.54 20.31
CA GLY A 69 6.52 -2.69 21.71
C GLY A 69 5.88 -4.06 21.99
N TRP A 70 6.70 -5.10 21.97
CA TRP A 70 6.29 -6.49 22.19
C TRP A 70 6.08 -6.88 23.66
N LYS A 71 6.18 -5.93 24.59
CA LYS A 71 5.92 -6.18 26.01
C LYS A 71 4.44 -6.50 26.24
N LYS A 72 4.15 -7.29 27.29
CA LYS A 72 2.77 -7.62 27.69
C LYS A 72 1.97 -6.33 27.94
N GLY A 73 0.84 -6.17 27.21
CA GLY A 73 0.05 -4.94 27.23
C GLY A 73 0.56 -3.83 26.28
N GLY A 74 1.63 -4.04 25.52
CA GLY A 74 2.13 -3.10 24.49
C GLY A 74 1.43 -3.24 23.14
N TRP A 75 1.69 -2.29 22.25
CA TRP A 75 1.09 -2.20 20.91
C TRP A 75 1.28 -3.45 20.07
N GLY A 76 2.44 -4.13 20.18
CA GLY A 76 2.74 -5.36 19.47
C GLY A 76 1.78 -6.48 19.83
N MET A 77 1.63 -6.76 21.14
CA MET A 77 0.80 -7.88 21.61
C MET A 77 -0.69 -7.60 21.50
N VAL A 78 -1.13 -6.36 21.77
CA VAL A 78 -2.56 -6.02 21.84
C VAL A 78 -3.15 -5.71 20.46
N VAL A 79 -2.36 -5.15 19.56
CA VAL A 79 -2.85 -4.73 18.23
C VAL A 79 -2.17 -5.49 17.09
N ALA A 80 -0.81 -5.54 17.05
CA ALA A 80 -0.14 -6.10 15.89
C ALA A 80 -0.39 -7.60 15.72
N VAL A 81 -0.32 -8.40 16.80
CA VAL A 81 -0.53 -9.86 16.72
C VAL A 81 -1.95 -10.19 16.23
N PRO A 82 -3.05 -9.74 16.88
CA PRO A 82 -4.39 -10.07 16.41
C PRO A 82 -4.71 -9.50 15.02
N LEU A 83 -4.19 -8.32 14.69
CA LEU A 83 -4.29 -7.74 13.36
C LEU A 83 -3.63 -8.63 12.30
N CYS A 84 -2.39 -9.08 12.54
CA CYS A 84 -1.65 -9.94 11.61
C CYS A 84 -2.33 -11.29 11.42
N ILE A 85 -2.84 -11.91 12.49
CA ILE A 85 -3.59 -13.18 12.39
C ILE A 85 -4.83 -12.99 11.51
N ALA A 86 -5.62 -11.95 11.78
CA ALA A 86 -6.83 -11.67 11.02
C ALA A 86 -6.50 -11.31 9.54
N CYS A 87 -5.45 -10.52 9.31
CA CYS A 87 -4.95 -10.21 7.97
C CYS A 87 -4.48 -11.45 7.21
N THR A 88 -3.86 -12.42 7.88
CA THR A 88 -3.44 -13.69 7.26
C THR A 88 -4.66 -14.47 6.77
N VAL A 89 -5.66 -14.66 7.63
CA VAL A 89 -6.89 -15.38 7.26
C VAL A 89 -7.61 -14.68 6.10
N GLY A 90 -7.79 -13.36 6.20
CA GLY A 90 -8.40 -12.57 5.12
C GLY A 90 -7.60 -12.64 3.83
N GLY A 91 -6.26 -12.51 3.90
CA GLY A 91 -5.37 -12.54 2.73
C GLY A 91 -5.43 -13.86 1.96
N LEU A 92 -5.45 -14.99 2.67
CA LEU A 92 -5.61 -16.34 2.07
C LEU A 92 -6.96 -16.50 1.36
N LEU A 93 -8.00 -15.81 1.83
CA LEU A 93 -9.34 -15.86 1.23
C LEU A 93 -9.53 -14.83 0.09
N GLY A 94 -8.57 -13.92 -0.14
CA GLY A 94 -8.70 -12.84 -1.12
C GLY A 94 -8.85 -13.33 -2.56
N ASP A 95 -7.95 -14.18 -3.06
CA ASP A 95 -8.03 -14.77 -4.41
C ASP A 95 -9.30 -15.63 -4.59
N PRO A 96 -9.64 -16.59 -3.71
CA PRO A 96 -10.90 -17.33 -3.81
C PRO A 96 -12.15 -16.44 -3.84
N ALA A 97 -12.19 -15.40 -3.01
CA ALA A 97 -13.30 -14.44 -3.01
C ALA A 97 -13.36 -13.66 -4.34
N GLY A 98 -12.21 -13.28 -4.90
CA GLY A 98 -12.11 -12.63 -6.21
C GLY A 98 -12.66 -13.50 -7.33
N VAL A 99 -12.24 -14.77 -7.39
CA VAL A 99 -12.74 -15.73 -8.38
C VAL A 99 -14.26 -15.93 -8.26
N LEU A 100 -14.80 -15.96 -7.04
CA LEU A 100 -16.24 -16.07 -6.81
C LEU A 100 -16.97 -14.83 -7.31
N LEU A 101 -16.47 -13.62 -7.01
CA LEU A 101 -17.06 -12.37 -7.45
C LEU A 101 -17.03 -12.23 -8.99
N GLU A 102 -15.92 -12.58 -9.64
CA GLU A 102 -15.82 -12.56 -11.10
C GLU A 102 -16.84 -13.50 -11.78
N LYS A 103 -17.06 -14.69 -11.19
CA LYS A 103 -18.09 -15.62 -11.66
C LYS A 103 -19.51 -15.11 -11.47
N LEU A 104 -19.78 -14.40 -10.36
CA LEU A 104 -21.12 -13.88 -10.06
C LEU A 104 -21.49 -12.67 -10.95
N PHE A 105 -20.54 -11.82 -11.25
CA PHE A 105 -20.78 -10.57 -11.97
C PHE A 105 -20.43 -10.63 -13.45
N GLU A 106 -19.78 -11.69 -13.94
CA GLU A 106 -19.37 -11.93 -15.33
C GLU A 106 -18.70 -10.74 -16.04
N SER A 107 -18.09 -9.84 -15.28
CA SER A 107 -17.55 -8.59 -15.79
C SER A 107 -16.02 -8.52 -15.69
N ARG A 108 -15.36 -8.42 -16.84
CA ARG A 108 -13.89 -8.20 -16.91
C ARG A 108 -13.44 -6.87 -16.30
N LYS A 109 -14.34 -5.89 -16.18
CA LYS A 109 -14.08 -4.56 -15.62
C LYS A 109 -14.33 -4.51 -14.10
N LEU A 110 -14.87 -5.58 -13.49
CA LEU A 110 -15.25 -5.63 -12.08
C LEU A 110 -14.09 -5.27 -11.15
N HIS A 111 -12.94 -5.90 -11.34
CA HIS A 111 -11.76 -5.68 -10.51
C HIS A 111 -11.29 -4.22 -10.54
N GLN A 112 -11.23 -3.61 -11.73
CA GLN A 112 -10.83 -2.21 -11.91
C GLN A 112 -11.85 -1.24 -11.29
N SER A 113 -13.15 -1.55 -11.39
CA SER A 113 -14.22 -0.75 -10.77
C SER A 113 -14.18 -0.82 -9.25
N LEU A 114 -14.00 -2.00 -8.67
CA LEU A 114 -13.84 -2.18 -7.22
C LEU A 114 -12.56 -1.49 -6.71
N TYR A 115 -11.51 -1.53 -7.52
CA TYR A 115 -10.27 -0.82 -7.22
C TYR A 115 -10.49 0.70 -7.19
N LEU A 116 -11.24 1.25 -8.15
CA LEU A 116 -11.59 2.66 -8.19
C LEU A 116 -12.43 3.08 -6.97
N LEU A 117 -13.41 2.26 -6.58
CA LEU A 117 -14.21 2.48 -5.36
C LEU A 117 -13.32 2.50 -4.10
N LEU A 118 -12.34 1.61 -4.02
CA LEU A 118 -11.40 1.62 -2.91
C LEU A 118 -10.56 2.90 -2.88
N LEU A 119 -10.04 3.37 -4.01
CA LEU A 119 -9.29 4.63 -4.08
C LEU A 119 -10.16 5.82 -3.69
N ALA A 120 -11.43 5.83 -4.11
CA ALA A 120 -12.40 6.85 -3.70
C ALA A 120 -12.63 6.82 -2.18
N TRP A 121 -12.74 5.62 -1.59
CA TRP A 121 -12.85 5.47 -0.14
C TRP A 121 -11.59 5.94 0.60
N VAL A 122 -10.40 5.61 0.09
CA VAL A 122 -9.12 6.11 0.64
C VAL A 122 -9.07 7.64 0.60
N LEU A 123 -9.51 8.24 -0.51
CA LEU A 123 -9.57 9.69 -0.65
C LEU A 123 -10.56 10.31 0.35
N TYR A 124 -11.75 9.73 0.50
CA TYR A 124 -12.75 10.17 1.49
C TYR A 124 -12.18 10.10 2.91
N ASP A 125 -11.53 8.99 3.27
CA ASP A 125 -10.92 8.82 4.59
C ASP A 125 -9.80 9.85 4.86
N LEU A 126 -8.98 10.15 3.86
CA LEU A 126 -7.97 11.23 3.96
C LEU A 126 -8.60 12.58 4.29
N TYR A 127 -9.71 12.92 3.63
CA TYR A 127 -10.45 14.15 3.90
C TYR A 127 -11.06 14.15 5.31
N LYS A 128 -11.67 13.05 5.71
CA LYS A 128 -12.25 12.89 7.05
C LYS A 128 -11.18 12.96 8.15
N GLN A 129 -10.02 12.33 7.93
CA GLN A 129 -8.91 12.38 8.89
C GLN A 129 -8.26 13.76 8.99
N SER A 130 -8.43 14.66 8.02
CA SER A 130 -7.94 16.05 8.16
C SER A 130 -8.62 16.81 9.30
N GLY A 131 -9.79 16.33 9.78
CA GLY A 131 -10.49 16.81 10.96
C GLY A 131 -10.19 16.05 12.26
N VAL A 132 -9.42 14.94 12.21
CA VAL A 132 -9.05 14.18 13.41
C VAL A 132 -7.84 14.85 14.05
N ASP A 133 -7.94 15.13 15.33
CA ASP A 133 -6.82 15.66 16.13
C ASP A 133 -5.78 14.55 16.35
N LEU A 134 -4.86 14.42 15.40
CA LEU A 134 -3.75 13.47 15.46
C LEU A 134 -2.80 13.77 16.62
N ALA A 135 -2.72 15.03 17.06
CA ALA A 135 -1.94 15.42 18.22
C ALA A 135 -2.54 14.83 19.52
N ALA A 136 -3.84 14.59 19.57
CA ALA A 136 -4.46 13.88 20.68
C ALA A 136 -4.05 12.39 20.71
N ASN A 137 -3.85 11.76 19.55
CA ASN A 137 -3.40 10.37 19.48
C ASN A 137 -1.95 10.20 19.95
N GLU A 138 -1.08 11.20 19.75
CA GLU A 138 0.32 11.17 20.20
C GLU A 138 0.46 11.09 21.72
N LYS A 139 -0.59 11.45 22.47
CA LYS A 139 -0.63 11.36 23.96
C LYS A 139 -1.00 9.96 24.46
N ASN A 140 -1.41 9.05 23.57
CA ASN A 140 -1.81 7.71 23.97
C ASN A 140 -0.60 6.78 24.14
N ASP A 141 -0.18 6.57 25.38
CA ASP A 141 0.94 5.67 25.68
C ASP A 141 0.56 4.18 25.69
N LYS A 142 -0.74 3.86 25.77
CA LYS A 142 -1.23 2.48 25.88
C LYS A 142 -2.27 2.17 24.80
N PRO A 143 -2.28 0.94 24.28
CA PRO A 143 -3.30 0.51 23.34
C PRO A 143 -4.68 0.45 23.97
N LEU A 144 -5.69 0.93 23.24
CA LEU A 144 -7.08 0.67 23.58
C LEU A 144 -7.40 -0.80 23.28
N ASN A 145 -8.00 -1.48 24.27
CA ASN A 145 -8.43 -2.87 24.07
C ASN A 145 -9.73 -2.92 23.23
N LYS A 146 -9.54 -2.83 21.91
CA LYS A 146 -10.61 -2.92 20.90
C LYS A 146 -10.40 -4.17 20.03
N MET A 147 -10.26 -5.31 20.69
CA MET A 147 -9.96 -6.60 20.02
C MET A 147 -10.94 -6.93 18.88
N PRO A 148 -12.28 -6.81 19.04
CA PRO A 148 -13.21 -7.10 17.95
C PRO A 148 -12.98 -6.22 16.72
N GLN A 149 -12.77 -4.91 16.92
CA GLN A 149 -12.51 -3.97 15.81
C GLN A 149 -11.18 -4.28 15.11
N THR A 150 -10.16 -4.69 15.88
CA THR A 150 -8.85 -5.09 15.33
C THR A 150 -8.96 -6.37 14.50
N LEU A 151 -9.69 -7.37 14.96
CA LEU A 151 -9.89 -8.63 14.23
C LEU A 151 -10.75 -8.44 12.98
N ILE A 152 -11.90 -7.77 13.09
CA ILE A 152 -12.77 -7.51 11.93
C ILE A 152 -12.06 -6.63 10.91
N GLY A 153 -11.45 -5.53 11.36
CA GLY A 153 -10.69 -4.63 10.48
C GLY A 153 -9.49 -5.31 9.82
N GLY A 154 -8.78 -6.16 10.56
CA GLY A 154 -7.68 -6.97 10.03
C GLY A 154 -8.14 -7.97 8.97
N PHE A 155 -9.23 -8.69 9.24
CA PHE A 155 -9.82 -9.65 8.30
C PHE A 155 -10.26 -8.96 7.00
N VAL A 156 -11.03 -7.87 7.10
CA VAL A 156 -11.47 -7.09 5.93
C VAL A 156 -10.27 -6.55 5.16
N THR A 157 -9.27 -6.02 5.86
CA THR A 157 -8.03 -5.54 5.24
C THR A 157 -7.30 -6.66 4.50
N GLY A 158 -7.15 -7.82 5.12
CA GLY A 158 -6.51 -8.98 4.48
C GLY A 158 -7.26 -9.42 3.24
N LEU A 159 -8.59 -9.58 3.34
CA LEU A 159 -9.47 -10.01 2.26
C LEU A 159 -9.38 -9.06 1.05
N VAL A 160 -9.59 -7.76 1.28
CA VAL A 160 -9.54 -6.74 0.23
C VAL A 160 -8.13 -6.61 -0.34
N SER A 161 -7.10 -6.71 0.49
CA SER A 161 -5.71 -6.67 0.05
C SER A 161 -5.31 -7.88 -0.78
N GLY A 162 -5.71 -9.08 -0.38
CA GLY A 162 -5.48 -10.31 -1.12
C GLY A 162 -6.21 -10.31 -2.46
N PHE A 163 -7.44 -9.81 -2.50
CA PHE A 163 -8.24 -9.69 -3.72
C PHE A 163 -7.73 -8.59 -4.65
N LEU A 164 -7.55 -7.36 -4.14
CA LEU A 164 -7.17 -6.20 -4.96
C LEU A 164 -5.65 -5.99 -5.09
N GLY A 165 -4.81 -6.73 -4.37
CA GLY A 165 -3.36 -6.63 -4.49
C GLY A 165 -2.70 -5.37 -3.92
N ILE A 166 -3.37 -4.66 -2.99
CA ILE A 166 -2.90 -3.35 -2.50
C ILE A 166 -1.91 -3.43 -1.33
N GLY A 167 -1.78 -4.60 -0.70
CA GLY A 167 -0.89 -4.81 0.44
C GLY A 167 -1.41 -4.31 1.79
N GLY A 168 -2.70 -4.02 1.92
CA GLY A 168 -3.38 -3.78 3.20
C GLY A 168 -3.11 -2.46 3.91
N GLY A 169 -2.02 -1.76 3.63
CA GLY A 169 -1.64 -0.54 4.34
C GLY A 169 -2.67 0.59 4.23
N SER A 170 -3.35 0.70 3.08
CA SER A 170 -4.40 1.69 2.83
C SER A 170 -5.63 1.52 3.72
N LEU A 171 -5.93 0.31 4.14
CA LEU A 171 -7.06 -0.02 5.01
C LEU A 171 -6.65 -0.08 6.50
N THR A 172 -5.46 -0.60 6.80
CA THR A 172 -4.98 -0.69 8.18
C THR A 172 -4.71 0.67 8.81
N ARG A 173 -4.20 1.65 8.04
CA ARG A 173 -3.93 2.99 8.60
C ARG A 173 -5.19 3.67 9.15
N PRO A 174 -6.28 3.81 8.39
CA PRO A 174 -7.53 4.36 8.92
C PRO A 174 -8.05 3.64 10.15
N LEU A 175 -7.99 2.30 10.15
CA LEU A 175 -8.36 1.51 11.32
C LEU A 175 -7.54 1.91 12.56
N MET A 176 -6.22 2.01 12.41
CA MET A 176 -5.34 2.32 13.53
C MET A 176 -5.45 3.78 14.01
N THR A 177 -5.55 4.74 13.09
CA THR A 177 -5.60 6.17 13.45
C THR A 177 -6.97 6.60 13.94
N SER A 178 -8.05 6.21 13.25
CA SER A 178 -9.41 6.70 13.53
C SER A 178 -10.16 5.85 14.55
N VAL A 179 -10.00 4.52 14.51
CA VAL A 179 -10.72 3.59 15.39
C VAL A 179 -9.91 3.28 16.64
N LEU A 180 -8.64 2.89 16.50
CA LEU A 180 -7.78 2.50 17.61
C LEU A 180 -7.06 3.69 18.25
N LYS A 181 -7.12 4.87 17.63
CA LYS A 181 -6.50 6.13 18.08
C LYS A 181 -5.01 5.98 18.43
N MET A 182 -4.29 5.30 17.56
CA MET A 182 -2.86 5.03 17.75
C MET A 182 -1.99 6.22 17.37
N PRO A 183 -0.85 6.42 18.05
CA PRO A 183 0.18 7.37 17.63
C PRO A 183 0.72 7.03 16.24
N GLU A 184 1.13 8.04 15.48
CA GLU A 184 1.55 7.91 14.09
C GLU A 184 2.78 6.98 13.92
N LYS A 185 3.73 7.06 14.87
CA LYS A 185 4.92 6.20 14.86
C LYS A 185 4.53 4.72 14.88
N GLN A 186 3.71 4.31 15.85
CA GLN A 186 3.25 2.91 16.01
C GLN A 186 2.36 2.49 14.84
N THR A 187 1.47 3.38 14.40
CA THR A 187 0.64 3.17 13.20
C THR A 187 1.48 2.83 11.98
N GLY A 188 2.52 3.62 11.69
CA GLY A 188 3.39 3.37 10.54
C GLY A 188 4.17 2.05 10.64
N GLN A 189 4.63 1.67 11.83
CA GLN A 189 5.35 0.41 12.06
C GLN A 189 4.46 -0.81 11.89
N ILE A 190 3.27 -0.80 12.53
CA ILE A 190 2.32 -1.92 12.47
C ILE A 190 1.69 -2.03 11.07
N ALA A 191 1.45 -0.90 10.38
CA ALA A 191 0.98 -0.93 9.00
C ALA A 191 1.96 -1.65 8.06
N ARG A 192 3.27 -1.38 8.19
CA ARG A 192 4.30 -2.06 7.38
C ARG A 192 4.37 -3.56 7.68
N LEU A 193 4.23 -3.95 8.96
CA LEU A 193 4.13 -5.36 9.34
C LEU A 193 2.89 -6.02 8.75
N ALA A 194 1.73 -5.35 8.81
CA ALA A 194 0.50 -5.82 8.20
C ALA A 194 0.62 -5.97 6.67
N ILE A 195 1.29 -5.03 5.98
CA ILE A 195 1.58 -5.14 4.54
C ILE A 195 2.40 -6.40 4.25
N LEU A 196 3.46 -6.66 5.02
CA LEU A 196 4.29 -7.85 4.83
C LEU A 196 3.48 -9.13 5.00
N VAL A 197 2.70 -9.22 6.07
CA VAL A 197 1.88 -10.40 6.39
C VAL A 197 0.79 -10.61 5.34
N THR A 198 0.07 -9.56 4.95
CA THR A 198 -0.96 -9.65 3.90
C THR A 198 -0.38 -9.98 2.53
N ALA A 199 0.82 -9.48 2.22
CA ALA A 199 1.50 -9.80 0.97
C ALA A 199 1.89 -11.27 0.89
N ILE A 200 2.44 -11.83 1.98
CA ILE A 200 2.77 -13.27 2.07
C ILE A 200 1.48 -14.11 1.96
N ALA A 201 0.49 -13.83 2.80
CA ALA A 201 -0.75 -14.61 2.82
C ALA A 201 -1.54 -14.48 1.51
N GLY A 202 -1.65 -13.26 0.98
CA GLY A 202 -2.40 -12.99 -0.25
C GLY A 202 -1.73 -13.52 -1.51
N SER A 203 -0.39 -13.56 -1.59
CA SER A 203 0.32 -14.09 -2.76
C SER A 203 0.25 -15.62 -2.87
N LEU A 204 0.08 -16.32 -1.76
CA LEU A 204 0.12 -17.77 -1.72
C LEU A 204 -0.98 -18.43 -2.58
N PRO A 205 -2.28 -18.06 -2.49
CA PRO A 205 -3.30 -18.59 -3.37
C PRO A 205 -2.98 -18.36 -4.85
N TYR A 206 -2.55 -17.15 -5.25
CA TYR A 206 -2.18 -16.86 -6.63
C TYR A 206 -1.07 -17.79 -7.15
N LEU A 207 -0.05 -18.09 -6.33
CA LEU A 207 1.03 -18.99 -6.71
C LEU A 207 0.58 -20.44 -6.84
N LEU A 208 -0.34 -20.88 -5.99
CA LEU A 208 -0.80 -22.27 -5.93
C LEU A 208 -1.85 -22.58 -7.01
N THR A 209 -2.74 -21.62 -7.31
CA THR A 209 -3.89 -21.84 -8.20
C THR A 209 -3.64 -21.38 -9.64
N SER A 210 -2.55 -20.64 -9.93
CA SER A 210 -2.24 -20.18 -11.29
C SER A 210 -1.59 -21.29 -12.11
N GLU A 211 -1.97 -21.38 -13.37
CA GLU A 211 -1.33 -22.24 -14.37
C GLU A 211 0.13 -21.84 -14.60
N GLY A 212 0.96 -22.76 -15.12
CA GLY A 212 2.41 -22.58 -15.22
C GLY A 212 2.82 -21.33 -15.96
N GLU A 213 2.16 -20.99 -17.08
CA GLU A 213 2.49 -19.79 -17.87
C GLU A 213 2.15 -18.51 -17.12
N ILE A 214 0.94 -18.43 -16.52
CA ILE A 214 0.49 -17.26 -15.72
C ILE A 214 1.41 -17.08 -14.52
N ARG A 215 1.73 -18.18 -13.82
CA ARG A 215 2.65 -18.19 -12.68
C ARG A 215 4.04 -17.69 -13.06
N ASN A 216 4.60 -18.13 -14.18
CA ASN A 216 5.91 -17.70 -14.64
C ASN A 216 5.92 -16.21 -14.99
N LYS A 217 4.92 -15.70 -15.70
CA LYS A 217 4.76 -14.26 -15.99
C LYS A 217 4.63 -13.45 -14.70
N MET A 218 3.83 -13.91 -13.74
CA MET A 218 3.67 -13.30 -12.42
C MET A 218 4.99 -13.20 -11.66
N LEU A 219 5.79 -14.26 -11.64
CA LEU A 219 7.11 -14.29 -10.99
C LEU A 219 8.10 -13.33 -11.66
N ILE A 220 8.14 -13.29 -13.00
CA ILE A 220 9.02 -12.39 -13.75
C ILE A 220 8.64 -10.91 -13.48
N VAL A 221 7.37 -10.56 -13.62
CA VAL A 221 6.88 -9.20 -13.36
C VAL A 221 7.12 -8.83 -11.89
N GLY A 222 6.84 -9.73 -10.95
CA GLY A 222 7.10 -9.53 -9.52
C GLY A 222 8.58 -9.33 -9.20
N ALA A 223 9.47 -10.09 -9.83
CA ALA A 223 10.92 -9.93 -9.67
C ALA A 223 11.42 -8.59 -10.21
N LEU A 224 10.96 -8.15 -11.39
CA LEU A 224 11.30 -6.85 -11.95
C LEU A 224 10.81 -5.69 -11.08
N LEU A 225 9.57 -5.75 -10.60
CA LEU A 225 9.03 -4.78 -9.64
C LEU A 225 9.85 -4.75 -8.35
N THR A 226 10.35 -5.90 -7.89
CA THR A 226 11.14 -6.04 -6.67
C THR A 226 12.48 -5.32 -6.77
N VAL A 227 13.16 -5.38 -7.92
CA VAL A 227 14.45 -4.70 -8.12
C VAL A 227 14.34 -3.20 -7.82
N GLY A 228 13.33 -2.53 -8.37
CA GLY A 228 13.04 -1.13 -8.04
C GLY A 228 12.47 -0.97 -6.63
N GLY A 229 11.63 -1.92 -6.22
CA GLY A 229 10.85 -1.88 -4.99
C GLY A 229 11.67 -1.86 -3.71
N ILE A 230 12.70 -2.68 -3.59
CA ILE A 230 13.56 -2.75 -2.38
C ILE A 230 14.22 -1.40 -2.10
N VAL A 231 14.78 -0.79 -3.15
CA VAL A 231 15.45 0.51 -3.04
C VAL A 231 14.42 1.60 -2.75
N GLY A 232 13.34 1.65 -3.54
CA GLY A 232 12.30 2.66 -3.42
C GLY A 232 11.63 2.68 -2.05
N PHE A 233 11.22 1.53 -1.53
CA PHE A 233 10.54 1.43 -0.23
C PHE A 233 11.42 1.90 0.93
N SER A 234 12.72 1.52 0.92
CA SER A 234 13.67 1.95 1.92
C SER A 234 13.92 3.46 1.91
N ILE A 235 13.99 4.07 0.71
CA ILE A 235 14.10 5.52 0.53
C ILE A 235 12.85 6.21 1.06
N GLY A 236 11.65 5.78 0.64
CA GLY A 236 10.38 6.36 1.07
C GLY A 236 10.20 6.32 2.59
N ALA A 237 10.52 5.21 3.24
CA ALA A 237 10.45 5.08 4.69
C ALA A 237 11.41 6.03 5.43
N LYS A 238 12.62 6.26 4.90
CA LYS A 238 13.56 7.25 5.44
C LYS A 238 13.04 8.68 5.25
N MET A 239 12.49 9.01 4.08
CA MET A 239 11.90 10.32 3.79
C MET A 239 10.74 10.62 4.76
N HIS A 240 9.84 9.66 4.98
CA HIS A 240 8.76 9.78 5.98
C HIS A 240 9.29 10.09 7.37
N SER A 241 10.33 9.39 7.82
CA SER A 241 10.92 9.63 9.14
C SER A 241 11.48 11.05 9.32
N VAL A 242 12.02 11.67 8.25
CA VAL A 242 12.51 13.05 8.25
C VAL A 242 11.33 14.02 8.36
N VAL A 243 10.26 13.82 7.57
CA VAL A 243 9.08 14.70 7.56
C VAL A 243 8.31 14.61 8.87
N LEU A 244 8.13 13.40 9.42
CA LEU A 244 7.47 13.17 10.70
C LEU A 244 8.19 13.90 11.85
N LYS A 245 9.53 13.76 11.91
CA LYS A 245 10.35 14.46 12.91
C LYS A 245 10.32 15.99 12.76
N ALA A 246 9.97 16.53 11.59
CA ALA A 246 9.81 17.97 11.34
C ALA A 246 8.37 18.46 11.62
N GLY A 247 7.44 17.60 12.04
CA GLY A 247 6.04 17.95 12.33
C GLY A 247 5.22 18.37 11.10
N LYS A 248 5.68 18.03 9.87
CA LYS A 248 5.00 18.40 8.60
C LYS A 248 4.19 17.26 7.97
N ASP A 249 3.80 16.28 8.76
CA ASP A 249 3.04 15.11 8.28
C ASP A 249 1.69 15.49 7.63
N GLN A 250 1.00 16.49 8.19
CA GLN A 250 -0.28 16.95 7.67
C GLN A 250 -0.18 17.54 6.24
N THR A 251 0.92 18.23 5.93
CA THR A 251 1.18 18.76 4.58
C THR A 251 1.42 17.62 3.58
N ALA A 252 2.16 16.59 4.00
CA ALA A 252 2.43 15.40 3.19
C ALA A 252 1.16 14.59 2.89
N ARG A 253 0.18 14.58 3.80
CA ARG A 253 -1.11 13.90 3.61
C ARG A 253 -1.99 14.61 2.58
N LYS A 254 -2.06 15.94 2.60
CA LYS A 254 -2.87 16.70 1.62
C LYS A 254 -2.42 16.45 0.18
N SER A 255 -1.12 16.37 -0.05
CA SER A 255 -0.57 16.09 -1.38
C SER A 255 -0.83 14.66 -1.84
N PHE A 256 -0.91 13.72 -0.91
CA PHE A 256 -1.29 12.34 -1.23
C PHE A 256 -2.68 12.29 -1.88
N GLY A 257 -3.65 13.07 -1.36
CA GLY A 257 -4.99 13.15 -1.95
C GLY A 257 -4.98 13.57 -3.42
N LEU A 258 -4.14 14.58 -3.78
CA LEU A 258 -4.01 14.99 -5.18
C LEU A 258 -3.47 13.87 -6.07
N ILE A 259 -2.46 13.14 -5.59
CA ILE A 259 -1.87 12.02 -6.35
C ILE A 259 -2.89 10.89 -6.53
N VAL A 260 -3.68 10.58 -5.49
CA VAL A 260 -4.75 9.58 -5.59
C VAL A 260 -5.79 10.00 -6.65
N VAL A 261 -6.18 11.26 -6.70
CA VAL A 261 -7.09 11.78 -7.75
C VAL A 261 -6.51 11.58 -9.15
N MET A 262 -5.21 11.87 -9.35
CA MET A 262 -4.55 11.64 -10.64
C MET A 262 -4.52 10.15 -11.02
N VAL A 263 -4.24 9.26 -10.07
CA VAL A 263 -4.26 7.80 -10.29
C VAL A 263 -5.68 7.33 -10.63
N MET A 264 -6.70 7.85 -9.94
CA MET A 264 -8.11 7.56 -10.26
C MET A 264 -8.46 8.02 -11.69
N ALA A 265 -8.03 9.22 -12.09
CA ALA A 265 -8.24 9.71 -13.46
C ALA A 265 -7.59 8.79 -14.50
N GLY A 266 -6.35 8.32 -14.25
CA GLY A 266 -5.68 7.34 -15.10
C GLY A 266 -6.45 6.03 -15.24
N LEU A 267 -7.02 5.54 -14.14
CA LEU A 267 -7.82 4.31 -14.12
C LEU A 267 -9.19 4.49 -14.81
N ILE A 268 -9.83 5.66 -14.65
CA ILE A 268 -11.05 6.00 -15.37
C ILE A 268 -10.77 6.03 -16.88
N CYS A 269 -9.66 6.63 -17.33
CA CYS A 269 -9.26 6.58 -18.74
C CYS A 269 -9.11 5.13 -19.24
N LYS A 270 -8.58 4.22 -18.42
CA LYS A 270 -8.51 2.79 -18.76
C LYS A 270 -9.89 2.17 -18.94
N LEU A 271 -10.84 2.46 -18.04
CA LEU A 271 -12.22 1.96 -18.14
C LEU A 271 -12.94 2.51 -19.39
N MET A 272 -12.62 3.74 -19.80
CA MET A 272 -13.12 4.39 -21.02
C MET A 272 -12.33 4.00 -22.29
N GLU A 273 -11.41 3.06 -22.19
CA GLU A 273 -10.56 2.58 -23.29
C GLU A 273 -9.57 3.63 -23.86
N MET A 274 -9.38 4.75 -23.16
CA MET A 274 -8.43 5.82 -23.48
C MET A 274 -7.03 5.50 -22.91
N ILE A 275 -6.42 4.40 -23.35
CA ILE A 275 -5.22 3.82 -22.73
C ILE A 275 -4.05 4.81 -22.75
N HIS A 276 -3.77 5.46 -23.89
CA HIS A 276 -2.65 6.39 -24.02
C HIS A 276 -2.78 7.61 -23.09
N THR A 277 -3.98 8.18 -23.00
CA THR A 277 -4.25 9.29 -22.07
C THR A 277 -4.03 8.86 -20.62
N GLY A 278 -4.51 7.67 -20.24
CA GLY A 278 -4.27 7.09 -18.92
C GLY A 278 -2.78 6.89 -18.61
N GLN A 279 -2.01 6.38 -19.57
CA GLN A 279 -0.56 6.20 -19.41
C GLN A 279 0.16 7.54 -19.17
N VAL A 280 -0.16 8.58 -19.94
CA VAL A 280 0.42 9.93 -19.77
C VAL A 280 0.10 10.48 -18.38
N ILE A 281 -1.16 10.36 -17.92
CA ILE A 281 -1.57 10.80 -16.57
C ILE A 281 -0.78 10.07 -15.49
N MET A 282 -0.55 8.75 -15.64
CA MET A 282 0.22 7.99 -14.67
C MET A 282 1.70 8.39 -14.63
N ILE A 283 2.31 8.68 -15.78
CA ILE A 283 3.69 9.18 -15.85
C ILE A 283 3.79 10.54 -15.13
N ILE A 284 2.89 11.46 -15.46
CA ILE A 284 2.84 12.79 -14.81
C ILE A 284 2.65 12.64 -13.30
N SER A 285 1.73 11.76 -12.86
CA SER A 285 1.48 11.48 -11.45
C SER A 285 2.73 10.95 -10.74
N GLY A 286 3.46 10.03 -11.36
CA GLY A 286 4.70 9.47 -10.80
C GLY A 286 5.82 10.50 -10.67
N VAL A 287 6.04 11.31 -11.71
CA VAL A 287 7.04 12.41 -11.70
C VAL A 287 6.66 13.45 -10.65
N PHE A 288 5.41 13.90 -10.62
CA PHE A 288 4.92 14.86 -9.64
C PHE A 288 5.13 14.34 -8.21
N MET A 289 4.79 13.08 -7.97
CA MET A 289 4.93 12.44 -6.66
C MET A 289 6.38 12.41 -6.19
N LEU A 290 7.31 11.95 -7.03
CA LEU A 290 8.74 11.90 -6.68
C LEU A 290 9.32 13.29 -6.42
N THR A 291 9.01 14.25 -7.29
CA THR A 291 9.46 15.64 -7.17
C THR A 291 8.96 16.26 -5.87
N TYR A 292 7.66 16.09 -5.59
CA TYR A 292 7.06 16.63 -4.37
C TYR A 292 7.66 16.02 -3.10
N LEU A 293 7.81 14.70 -3.04
CA LEU A 293 8.41 14.01 -1.90
C LEU A 293 9.86 14.45 -1.66
N SER A 294 10.62 14.64 -2.74
CA SER A 294 12.00 15.13 -2.66
C SER A 294 12.06 16.54 -2.11
N ILE A 295 11.22 17.46 -2.62
CA ILE A 295 11.18 18.87 -2.18
C ILE A 295 10.79 18.96 -0.69
N ILE A 296 9.73 18.26 -0.26
CA ILE A 296 9.29 18.36 1.13
C ILE A 296 10.35 17.80 2.09
N THR A 297 11.00 16.70 1.70
CA THR A 297 12.07 16.09 2.51
C THR A 297 13.28 17.00 2.62
N PHE A 298 13.68 17.63 1.51
CA PHE A 298 14.80 18.58 1.47
C PHE A 298 14.53 19.78 2.37
N LYS A 299 13.37 20.45 2.23
CA LYS A 299 12.95 21.58 3.08
C LYS A 299 12.89 21.21 4.57
N CYS A 300 12.47 19.97 4.90
CA CYS A 300 12.45 19.50 6.28
C CYS A 300 13.86 19.25 6.83
N ARG A 301 14.81 18.87 5.99
CA ARG A 301 16.21 18.67 6.37
C ARG A 301 16.91 19.99 6.63
N GLU A 302 16.72 21.00 5.76
CA GLU A 302 17.29 22.34 5.95
C GLU A 302 16.78 23.02 7.22
N SER A 303 15.48 22.94 7.51
CA SER A 303 14.91 23.54 8.73
C SER A 303 15.45 22.95 10.03
N ARG A 304 16.15 21.81 9.97
CA ARG A 304 16.84 21.19 11.12
C ARG A 304 18.28 21.64 11.28
N LEU A 305 18.94 22.04 10.20
CA LEU A 305 20.33 22.50 10.25
C LEU A 305 20.43 23.96 10.75
N VAL A 306 19.30 24.66 10.72
CA VAL A 306 19.18 26.07 11.17
C VAL A 306 18.69 26.19 12.63
N ARG A 307 18.27 25.08 13.25
CA ARG A 307 17.95 24.98 14.68
C ARG A 307 19.03 24.23 15.44
#